data_32619ff4b32d2d2531653edc215851b6
#
_entry.id   32619ff4b32d2d2531653edc215851b6
#
_cell.length_a   1.000
_cell.length_b   1.000
_cell.length_c   1.000
_cell.angle_alpha   90.00
_cell.angle_beta   90.00
_cell.angle_gamma   90.00
#
_symmetry.space_group_name_H-M   'P 1'
#
loop_
_entity.id
_entity.type
_entity.pdbx_description
1 polymer ?
#
loop_
_entity_poly.entity_id
_entity_poly.type
_entity_poly.pdbx_seq_one_letter_code
_entity_poly.pdbx_strand_id
1 'polypeptide(L)'
;MQNLEVIQENKGYIVVNKAAGLISERSPYEDNTVEDQVYAHLLQSNRKPFLGVIHRLDRVTSGVLIFAKKKSILIEFNELFSSRKIQKTYLAIVKNKPRKDKEDLVNFLMKNTKEKRAVIVKSKSSVSQECRLSYEVLGQN
;
A
#
# COMPACT_ATOMS: atom_id res chain seq x y z
N MET A 1 -20.03 -3.22 11.29
CA MET A 1 -19.08 -3.41 10.15
C MET A 1 -18.72 -2.03 9.64
N GLN A 2 -17.43 -1.74 9.43
CA GLN A 2 -17.06 -0.50 8.72
C GLN A 2 -17.50 -0.65 7.26
N ASN A 3 -18.30 0.31 6.77
CA ASN A 3 -18.75 0.31 5.39
C ASN A 3 -17.58 0.62 4.46
N LEU A 4 -17.50 -0.07 3.31
CA LEU A 4 -16.53 0.22 2.26
C LEU A 4 -16.74 1.66 1.75
N GLU A 5 -15.73 2.51 1.87
CA GLU A 5 -15.74 3.85 1.31
C GLU A 5 -15.11 3.84 -0.08
N VAL A 6 -15.95 3.91 -1.11
CA VAL A 6 -15.52 3.99 -2.51
C VAL A 6 -15.26 5.44 -2.89
N ILE A 7 -14.00 5.75 -3.24
CA ILE A 7 -13.60 7.09 -3.71
C ILE A 7 -13.90 7.26 -5.19
N GLN A 8 -13.59 6.22 -5.98
CA GLN A 8 -13.79 6.24 -7.45
C GLN A 8 -13.94 4.81 -7.96
N GLU A 9 -14.82 4.63 -8.93
CA GLU A 9 -14.97 3.36 -9.63
C GLU A 9 -15.21 3.58 -11.12
N ASN A 10 -14.60 2.74 -11.96
CA ASN A 10 -14.85 2.69 -13.39
C ASN A 10 -14.82 1.24 -13.90
N LYS A 11 -14.80 1.03 -15.23
CA LYS A 11 -14.77 -0.30 -15.85
C LYS A 11 -13.46 -1.05 -15.65
N GLY A 12 -12.36 -0.37 -15.29
CA GLY A 12 -11.02 -0.92 -15.19
C GLY A 12 -10.52 -1.14 -13.76
N TYR A 13 -10.86 -0.24 -12.84
CA TYR A 13 -10.39 -0.26 -11.46
C TYR A 13 -11.40 0.34 -10.49
N ILE A 14 -11.18 0.08 -9.21
CA ILE A 14 -11.88 0.70 -8.08
C ILE A 14 -10.86 1.23 -7.07
N VAL A 15 -11.11 2.44 -6.58
CA VAL A 15 -10.32 3.16 -5.57
C VAL A 15 -11.15 3.27 -4.31
N VAL A 16 -10.58 2.86 -3.19
CA VAL A 16 -11.26 2.89 -1.89
C VAL A 16 -10.40 3.57 -0.84
N ASN A 17 -11.04 4.13 0.19
CA ASN A 17 -10.37 4.59 1.39
C ASN A 17 -10.30 3.45 2.39
N LYS A 18 -9.10 2.88 2.57
CA LYS A 18 -8.88 1.83 3.56
C LYS A 18 -8.85 2.44 4.96
N ALA A 19 -9.70 2.00 5.84
CA ALA A 19 -9.61 2.36 7.25
C ALA A 19 -8.40 1.71 7.94
N ALA A 20 -7.85 2.36 8.96
CA ALA A 20 -6.87 1.76 9.85
C ALA A 20 -7.49 0.56 10.60
N GLY A 21 -6.68 -0.46 10.87
CA GLY A 21 -7.11 -1.70 11.52
C GLY A 21 -7.48 -2.84 10.55
N LEU A 22 -7.84 -2.54 9.30
CA LEU A 22 -8.13 -3.54 8.27
C LEU A 22 -6.88 -3.97 7.50
N ILE A 23 -6.80 -5.25 7.14
CA ILE A 23 -5.79 -5.73 6.18
C ILE A 23 -6.28 -5.55 4.75
N SER A 24 -5.33 -5.33 3.83
CA SER A 24 -5.62 -4.98 2.45
C SER A 24 -6.12 -6.15 1.61
N GLU A 25 -5.49 -7.30 1.75
CA GLU A 25 -5.73 -8.50 0.93
C GLU A 25 -6.22 -9.68 1.77
N ARG A 26 -6.85 -10.66 1.12
CA ARG A 26 -7.33 -11.89 1.77
C ARG A 26 -6.23 -12.62 2.51
N SER A 27 -6.59 -13.14 3.67
CA SER A 27 -5.71 -13.91 4.53
C SER A 27 -6.46 -15.12 5.09
N PRO A 28 -5.79 -16.28 5.24
CA PRO A 28 -6.42 -17.43 5.88
C PRO A 28 -6.63 -17.23 7.39
N TYR A 29 -6.10 -16.16 7.96
CA TYR A 29 -6.12 -15.87 9.39
C TYR A 29 -7.08 -14.75 9.79
N GLU A 30 -7.75 -14.11 8.83
CA GLU A 30 -8.61 -12.96 9.10
C GLU A 30 -9.71 -12.82 8.05
N ASP A 31 -10.93 -12.74 8.55
CA ASP A 31 -12.11 -12.44 7.75
C ASP A 31 -12.32 -10.94 7.60
N ASN A 32 -13.09 -10.55 6.57
CA ASN A 32 -13.50 -9.17 6.33
C ASN A 32 -12.34 -8.20 5.98
N THR A 33 -11.46 -8.63 5.10
CA THR A 33 -10.40 -7.79 4.54
C THR A 33 -10.99 -6.72 3.59
N VAL A 34 -10.19 -5.70 3.23
CA VAL A 34 -10.66 -4.71 2.23
C VAL A 34 -10.94 -5.38 0.89
N GLU A 35 -10.14 -6.38 0.50
CA GLU A 35 -10.38 -7.17 -0.71
C GLU A 35 -11.73 -7.89 -0.67
N ASP A 36 -12.12 -8.47 0.49
CA ASP A 36 -13.44 -9.12 0.65
C ASP A 36 -14.58 -8.12 0.52
N GLN A 37 -14.44 -6.95 1.12
CA GLN A 37 -15.45 -5.88 1.04
C GLN A 37 -15.61 -5.38 -0.40
N VAL A 38 -14.50 -5.16 -1.12
CA VAL A 38 -14.52 -4.74 -2.54
C VAL A 38 -15.13 -5.86 -3.40
N TYR A 39 -14.77 -7.11 -3.16
CA TYR A 39 -15.34 -8.24 -3.91
C TYR A 39 -16.84 -8.34 -3.70
N ALA A 40 -17.34 -8.21 -2.47
CA ALA A 40 -18.76 -8.20 -2.14
C ALA A 40 -19.51 -7.02 -2.79
N HIS A 41 -18.88 -5.85 -2.86
CA HIS A 41 -19.41 -4.69 -3.58
C HIS A 41 -19.56 -4.99 -5.08
N LEU A 42 -18.54 -5.56 -5.72
CA LEU A 42 -18.57 -5.88 -7.14
C LEU A 42 -19.58 -7.01 -7.50
N LEU A 43 -19.84 -7.94 -6.58
CA LEU A 43 -20.83 -8.99 -6.76
C LEU A 43 -22.26 -8.46 -6.95
N GLN A 44 -22.57 -7.26 -6.48
CA GLN A 44 -23.88 -6.64 -6.66
C GLN A 44 -24.19 -6.34 -8.14
N SER A 45 -23.16 -6.10 -8.95
CA SER A 45 -23.31 -5.77 -10.37
C SER A 45 -22.79 -6.85 -11.32
N ASN A 46 -21.99 -7.78 -10.84
CA ASN A 46 -21.38 -8.84 -11.66
C ASN A 46 -21.27 -10.15 -10.86
N ARG A 47 -21.83 -11.23 -11.38
CA ARG A 47 -21.85 -12.55 -10.72
C ARG A 47 -20.47 -13.19 -10.55
N LYS A 48 -19.47 -12.82 -11.38
CA LYS A 48 -18.10 -13.36 -11.34
C LYS A 48 -17.10 -12.22 -11.61
N PRO A 49 -16.97 -11.24 -10.69
CA PRO A 49 -16.05 -10.15 -10.90
C PRO A 49 -14.60 -10.63 -10.81
N PHE A 50 -13.77 -10.12 -11.72
CA PHE A 50 -12.32 -10.17 -11.51
C PHE A 50 -11.94 -9.10 -10.50
N LEU A 51 -11.08 -9.44 -9.56
CA LEU A 51 -10.48 -8.51 -8.62
C LEU A 51 -9.00 -8.83 -8.47
N GLY A 52 -8.14 -7.83 -8.72
CA GLY A 52 -6.70 -7.94 -8.60
C GLY A 52 -6.16 -6.91 -7.62
N VAL A 53 -5.38 -7.36 -6.64
CA VAL A 53 -4.69 -6.49 -5.68
C VAL A 53 -3.48 -5.86 -6.37
N ILE A 54 -3.49 -4.53 -6.53
CA ILE A 54 -2.40 -3.79 -7.19
C ILE A 54 -1.28 -3.49 -6.20
N HIS A 55 -1.62 -2.97 -5.04
CA HIS A 55 -0.70 -2.64 -3.95
C HIS A 55 -1.39 -2.83 -2.60
N ARG A 56 -0.63 -2.68 -1.51
CA ARG A 56 -1.13 -2.88 -0.15
C ARG A 56 -0.76 -1.71 0.73
N LEU A 57 -1.58 -1.48 1.73
CA LEU A 57 -1.27 -0.68 2.90
C LEU A 57 -1.21 -1.60 4.12
N ASP A 58 -0.34 -1.29 5.06
CA ASP A 58 -0.26 -2.03 6.32
C ASP A 58 -1.56 -1.89 7.13
N ARG A 59 -1.80 -2.81 8.06
CA ARG A 59 -3.00 -2.81 8.90
C ARG A 59 -3.25 -1.46 9.56
N VAL A 60 -2.22 -0.86 10.14
CA VAL A 60 -2.32 0.41 10.88
C VAL A 60 -2.43 1.64 9.98
N THR A 61 -2.14 1.49 8.69
CA THR A 61 -2.17 2.60 7.72
C THR A 61 -3.55 2.73 7.12
N SER A 62 -4.10 3.93 7.11
CA SER A 62 -5.32 4.29 6.38
C SER A 62 -4.98 5.01 5.08
N GLY A 63 -5.95 5.10 4.16
CA GLY A 63 -5.84 5.88 2.94
C GLY A 63 -6.14 5.11 1.65
N VAL A 64 -5.68 5.67 0.54
CA VAL A 64 -6.02 5.23 -0.82
C VAL A 64 -5.48 3.83 -1.11
N LEU A 65 -6.38 2.94 -1.53
CA LEU A 65 -6.07 1.59 -1.97
C LEU A 65 -6.79 1.32 -3.30
N ILE A 66 -6.06 0.75 -4.27
CA ILE A 66 -6.55 0.57 -5.63
C ILE A 66 -6.59 -0.93 -5.96
N PHE A 67 -7.72 -1.37 -6.53
CA PHE A 67 -7.88 -2.72 -7.05
C PHE A 67 -8.21 -2.69 -8.53
N ALA A 68 -7.65 -3.63 -9.28
CA ALA A 68 -7.97 -3.82 -10.69
C ALA A 68 -9.24 -4.66 -10.85
N LYS A 69 -10.14 -4.22 -11.74
CA LYS A 69 -11.34 -4.95 -12.15
C LYS A 69 -11.14 -5.74 -13.45
N LYS A 70 -9.93 -5.68 -14.03
CA LYS A 70 -9.50 -6.42 -15.24
C LYS A 70 -8.05 -6.83 -15.12
N LYS A 71 -7.72 -7.99 -15.70
CA LYS A 71 -6.34 -8.51 -15.71
C LYS A 71 -5.37 -7.59 -16.47
N SER A 72 -5.79 -6.97 -17.57
CA SER A 72 -4.97 -6.01 -18.32
C SER A 72 -4.59 -4.80 -17.47
N ILE A 73 -5.53 -4.27 -16.69
CA ILE A 73 -5.30 -3.13 -15.78
C ILE A 73 -4.37 -3.53 -14.63
N LEU A 74 -4.50 -4.75 -14.09
CA LEU A 74 -3.56 -5.25 -13.08
C LEU A 74 -2.12 -5.30 -13.62
N ILE A 75 -1.93 -5.77 -14.84
CA ILE A 75 -0.61 -5.83 -15.50
C ILE A 75 -0.05 -4.42 -15.68
N GLU A 76 -0.85 -3.50 -16.24
CA GLU A 76 -0.45 -2.11 -16.45
C GLU A 76 0.00 -1.42 -15.14
N PHE A 77 -0.77 -1.54 -14.08
CA PHE A 77 -0.39 -0.99 -12.77
C PHE A 77 0.88 -1.64 -12.21
N ASN A 78 1.03 -2.97 -12.34
CA ASN A 78 2.25 -3.66 -11.90
C ASN A 78 3.49 -3.16 -12.64
N GLU A 79 3.40 -2.85 -13.93
CA GLU A 79 4.47 -2.23 -14.71
C GLU A 79 4.79 -0.81 -14.23
N LEU A 80 3.76 0.00 -13.96
CA LEU A 80 3.93 1.35 -13.40
C LEU A 80 4.61 1.33 -12.02
N PHE A 81 4.23 0.39 -11.15
CA PHE A 81 4.85 0.23 -9.83
C PHE A 81 6.30 -0.27 -9.95
N SER A 82 6.56 -1.29 -10.76
CA SER A 82 7.91 -1.86 -10.94
C SER A 82 8.88 -0.88 -11.58
N SER A 83 8.40 -0.07 -12.52
CA SER A 83 9.18 1.01 -13.17
C SER A 83 9.28 2.29 -12.33
N ARG A 84 8.75 2.30 -11.10
CA ARG A 84 8.74 3.46 -10.18
C ARG A 84 8.09 4.73 -10.77
N LYS A 85 7.13 4.57 -11.67
CA LYS A 85 6.38 5.69 -12.27
C LYS A 85 5.23 6.20 -11.39
N ILE A 86 4.90 5.47 -10.32
CA ILE A 86 3.85 5.88 -9.36
C ILE A 86 4.51 6.60 -8.19
N GLN A 87 4.10 7.84 -7.98
CA GLN A 87 4.44 8.61 -6.79
C GLN A 87 3.47 8.25 -5.66
N LYS A 88 4.01 7.88 -4.50
CA LYS A 88 3.24 7.58 -3.30
C LYS A 88 3.52 8.64 -2.25
N THR A 89 2.47 9.29 -1.75
CA THR A 89 2.57 10.31 -0.71
C THR A 89 1.85 9.85 0.54
N TYR A 90 2.47 10.03 1.71
CA TYR A 90 1.94 9.65 3.01
C TYR A 90 2.08 10.80 4.00
N LEU A 91 1.14 10.85 4.93
CA LEU A 91 1.32 11.63 6.15
C LEU A 91 1.75 10.69 7.27
N ALA A 92 2.76 11.08 8.05
CA ALA A 92 3.26 10.27 9.15
C ALA A 92 3.57 11.16 10.36
N ILE A 93 3.22 10.66 11.54
CA ILE A 93 3.64 11.25 12.82
C ILE A 93 4.87 10.48 13.28
N VAL A 94 5.95 11.21 13.57
CA VAL A 94 7.20 10.64 14.07
C VAL A 94 7.49 11.09 15.48
N LYS A 95 8.14 10.24 16.29
CA LYS A 95 8.40 10.50 17.70
C LYS A 95 9.34 11.67 17.95
N ASN A 96 10.34 11.82 17.07
CA ASN A 96 11.38 12.84 17.23
C ASN A 96 11.43 13.72 15.98
N LYS A 97 11.75 15.00 16.16
CA LYS A 97 11.99 15.92 15.04
C LYS A 97 13.15 15.40 14.18
N PRO A 98 12.97 15.27 12.85
CA PRO A 98 14.09 15.04 11.94
C PRO A 98 15.12 16.16 12.02
N ARG A 99 16.40 15.84 11.73
CA ARG A 99 17.47 16.87 11.77
C ARG A 99 17.31 17.98 10.74
N LYS A 100 16.69 17.66 9.61
CA LYS A 100 16.40 18.59 8.52
C LYS A 100 14.89 18.64 8.32
N ASP A 101 14.38 19.78 7.92
CA ASP A 101 12.96 19.93 7.62
C ASP A 101 12.57 19.27 6.28
N LYS A 102 13.56 19.03 5.40
CA LYS A 102 13.38 18.31 4.13
C LYS A 102 14.65 17.53 3.76
N GLU A 103 14.50 16.28 3.35
CA GLU A 103 15.64 15.44 2.98
C GLU A 103 15.21 14.26 2.09
N ASP A 104 16.13 13.86 1.19
CA ASP A 104 16.05 12.62 0.43
C ASP A 104 16.89 11.56 1.12
N LEU A 105 16.26 10.45 1.50
CA LEU A 105 16.92 9.32 2.15
C LEU A 105 17.09 8.17 1.17
N VAL A 106 18.31 7.63 1.10
CA VAL A 106 18.62 6.42 0.33
C VAL A 106 19.25 5.42 1.30
N ASN A 107 18.59 4.29 1.47
CA ASN A 107 19.05 3.24 2.38
C ASN A 107 18.98 1.87 1.71
N PHE A 108 19.78 0.93 2.21
CA PHE A 108 19.67 -0.48 1.86
C PHE A 108 18.96 -1.21 2.98
N LEU A 109 17.86 -1.89 2.65
CA LEU A 109 17.07 -2.67 3.60
C LEU A 109 17.26 -4.16 3.38
N MET A 110 17.41 -4.90 4.45
CA MET A 110 17.47 -6.36 4.47
C MET A 110 16.37 -6.90 5.38
N LYS A 111 15.72 -8.00 4.97
CA LYS A 111 14.72 -8.67 5.80
C LYS A 111 15.40 -9.46 6.91
N ASN A 112 15.15 -9.08 8.16
CA ASN A 112 15.51 -9.88 9.32
C ASN A 112 14.36 -10.87 9.62
N THR A 113 14.55 -12.12 9.26
CA THR A 113 13.53 -13.17 9.42
C THR A 113 13.29 -13.54 10.88
N LYS A 114 14.30 -13.43 11.75
CA LYS A 114 14.18 -13.71 13.19
C LYS A 114 13.32 -12.66 13.89
N GLU A 115 13.54 -11.39 13.57
CA GLU A 115 12.81 -10.27 14.17
C GLU A 115 11.55 -9.88 13.37
N LYS A 116 11.27 -10.55 12.25
CA LYS A 116 10.14 -10.29 11.34
C LYS A 116 10.02 -8.82 10.90
N ARG A 117 11.16 -8.12 10.76
CA ARG A 117 11.23 -6.71 10.34
C ARG A 117 12.32 -6.47 9.30
N ALA A 118 12.24 -5.33 8.60
CA ALA A 118 13.32 -4.84 7.77
C ALA A 118 14.35 -4.07 8.63
N VAL A 119 15.63 -4.23 8.35
CA VAL A 119 16.73 -3.52 9.00
C VAL A 119 17.57 -2.78 7.97
N ILE A 120 18.06 -1.60 8.34
CA ILE A 120 19.00 -0.84 7.51
C ILE A 120 20.38 -1.52 7.58
N VAL A 121 21.00 -1.74 6.42
CA VAL A 121 22.37 -2.23 6.29
C VAL A 121 23.24 -1.17 5.61
N LYS A 122 24.54 -1.18 5.94
CA LYS A 122 25.49 -0.12 5.52
C LYS A 122 25.78 -0.12 4.02
N SER A 123 25.66 -1.27 3.37
CA SER A 123 26.02 -1.40 1.95
C SER A 123 25.05 -2.32 1.20
N LYS A 124 25.03 -2.18 -0.12
CA LYS A 124 24.30 -3.07 -1.02
C LYS A 124 24.89 -4.49 -0.94
N SER A 125 24.03 -5.48 -0.89
CA SER A 125 24.35 -6.89 -0.95
C SER A 125 23.34 -7.64 -1.81
N SER A 126 23.58 -8.91 -2.12
CA SER A 126 22.64 -9.76 -2.88
C SER A 126 21.28 -9.94 -2.19
N VAL A 127 21.23 -9.73 -0.88
CA VAL A 127 20.02 -9.91 -0.05
C VAL A 127 19.41 -8.58 0.44
N SER A 128 20.00 -7.43 0.06
CA SER A 128 19.51 -6.10 0.42
C SER A 128 18.87 -5.40 -0.78
N GLN A 129 17.86 -4.58 -0.52
CA GLN A 129 17.15 -3.78 -1.51
C GLN A 129 17.34 -2.30 -1.24
N GLU A 130 17.68 -1.53 -2.29
CA GLU A 130 17.72 -0.08 -2.21
C GLU A 130 16.32 0.50 -2.06
N CYS A 131 16.14 1.33 -1.04
CA CYS A 131 14.90 2.05 -0.78
C CYS A 131 15.17 3.55 -0.77
N ARG A 132 14.26 4.32 -1.36
CA ARG A 132 14.31 5.79 -1.42
C ARG A 132 13.05 6.37 -0.80
N LEU A 133 13.24 7.44 -0.03
CA LEU A 133 12.18 8.19 0.62
C LEU A 133 12.57 9.67 0.64
N SER A 134 11.69 10.53 0.17
CA SER A 134 11.79 11.99 0.38
C SER A 134 10.78 12.38 1.43
N TYR A 135 11.16 13.27 2.34
CA TYR A 135 10.23 13.79 3.33
C TYR A 135 10.32 15.30 3.48
N GLU A 136 9.23 15.90 3.95
CA GLU A 136 9.14 17.29 4.35
C GLU A 136 8.36 17.40 5.66
N VAL A 137 8.89 18.15 6.63
CA VAL A 137 8.24 18.40 7.93
C VAL A 137 7.16 19.45 7.73
N LEU A 138 5.90 19.09 7.99
CA LEU A 138 4.76 19.99 7.81
C LEU A 138 4.42 20.75 9.08
N GLY A 139 4.78 20.26 10.27
CA GLY A 139 4.50 20.88 11.55
C GLY A 139 5.11 20.13 12.72
N GLN A 140 5.04 20.73 13.90
CA GLN A 140 5.47 20.17 15.18
C GLN A 140 4.41 20.49 16.23
N ASN A 141 4.12 19.55 17.12
CA ASN A 141 3.32 19.74 18.32
C ASN A 141 4.25 19.85 19.52
#